data_1b185ac9b4b582e403e3c84487d5bb7b
#
_entry.id   1b185ac9b4b582e403e3c84487d5bb7b
#
_cell.length_a   1.000
_cell.length_b   1.000
_cell.length_c   1.000
_cell.angle_alpha   90.00
_cell.angle_beta   90.00
_cell.angle_gamma   90.00
#
_symmetry.space_group_name_H-M   'P 1'
#
loop_
_entity.id
_entity.type
_entity.pdbx_description
1 polymer ?
#
loop_
_entity_poly.entity_id
_entity_poly.type
_entity_poly.pdbx_seq_one_letter_code
_entity_poly.pdbx_strand_id
1 'polypeptide(L)'
;QTVHVAPGERLYVFSAVAAPAAFGSTVVHRWEYQTGNGWETESKTAFPITGGRLGGYRGYSLKTNLDPGVWRVNVETERGQVIGRRTFRVERAAEKPVFAEQML
;
A
#
# COMPACT_ATOMS: atom_id res chain seq x y z
N GLN A 1 -1.63 7.97 11.22
CA GLN A 1 -1.34 9.00 10.22
C GLN A 1 -2.60 9.37 9.45
N THR A 2 -2.77 10.64 9.17
CA THR A 2 -3.88 11.13 8.38
C THR A 2 -3.36 11.67 7.06
N VAL A 3 -4.01 11.28 5.97
CA VAL A 3 -3.67 11.70 4.62
C VAL A 3 -4.88 12.42 4.03
N HIS A 4 -4.66 13.61 3.47
CA HIS A 4 -5.71 14.40 2.83
C HIS A 4 -5.62 14.19 1.32
N VAL A 5 -6.71 13.72 0.72
CA VAL A 5 -6.74 13.36 -0.70
C VAL A 5 -7.91 14.08 -1.38
N ALA A 6 -7.60 14.80 -2.45
CA ALA A 6 -8.62 15.44 -3.28
C ALA A 6 -9.27 14.40 -4.19
N PRO A 7 -10.51 14.66 -4.67
CA PRO A 7 -11.15 13.75 -5.61
C PRO A 7 -10.28 13.51 -6.84
N GLY A 8 -10.09 12.25 -7.21
CA GLY A 8 -9.28 11.85 -8.34
C GLY A 8 -7.78 11.83 -8.10
N GLU A 9 -7.33 12.26 -6.96
CA GLU A 9 -5.91 12.24 -6.61
C GLU A 9 -5.45 10.81 -6.33
N ARG A 10 -4.20 10.52 -6.71
CA ARG A 10 -3.59 9.20 -6.49
C ARG A 10 -2.83 9.19 -5.17
N LEU A 11 -2.96 8.10 -4.45
CA LEU A 11 -2.14 7.83 -3.28
C LEU A 11 -1.20 6.67 -3.59
N TYR A 12 0.09 6.89 -3.36
CA TYR A 12 1.13 5.89 -3.58
C TYR A 12 1.57 5.30 -2.25
N VAL A 13 1.77 3.99 -2.23
CA VAL A 13 2.39 3.31 -1.10
C VAL A 13 3.64 2.60 -1.58
N PHE A 14 4.75 2.89 -0.92
CA PHE A 14 6.05 2.32 -1.25
C PHE A 14 6.44 1.30 -0.20
N SER A 15 7.11 0.24 -0.62
CA SER A 15 7.68 -0.72 0.31
C SER A 15 9.08 -1.10 -0.12
N ALA A 16 9.89 -1.47 0.87
CA ALA A 16 11.20 -2.07 0.64
C ALA A 16 11.21 -3.39 1.38
N VAL A 17 11.46 -4.47 0.65
CA VAL A 17 11.42 -5.81 1.20
C VAL A 17 12.83 -6.39 1.16
N ALA A 18 13.36 -6.71 2.34
CA ALA A 18 14.61 -7.45 2.43
C ALA A 18 14.30 -8.93 2.25
N ALA A 19 14.91 -9.53 1.24
CA ALA A 19 14.64 -10.92 0.91
C ALA A 19 15.95 -11.67 0.71
N PRO A 20 16.03 -12.92 1.19
CA PRO A 20 17.19 -13.78 0.92
C PRO A 20 17.32 -14.02 -0.60
N ALA A 21 18.54 -14.32 -1.04
CA ALA A 21 18.81 -14.58 -2.45
C ALA A 21 17.96 -15.72 -3.01
N ALA A 22 17.58 -16.67 -2.18
CA ALA A 22 16.76 -17.81 -2.59
C ALA A 22 15.26 -17.53 -2.55
N PHE A 23 14.88 -16.33 -2.18
CA PHE A 23 13.47 -15.96 -2.09
C PHE A 23 12.97 -15.59 -3.49
N GLY A 24 12.56 -16.58 -4.25
CA GLY A 24 12.07 -16.37 -5.61
C GLY A 24 10.55 -16.30 -5.64
N SER A 25 9.95 -15.29 -5.06
CA SER A 25 8.52 -15.27 -4.94
C SER A 25 7.93 -13.89 -5.26
N THR A 26 6.64 -13.79 -5.15
CA THR A 26 5.88 -12.59 -5.45
C THR A 26 5.56 -11.86 -4.15
N VAL A 27 5.68 -10.55 -4.16
CA VAL A 27 5.20 -9.70 -3.07
C VAL A 27 3.91 -9.05 -3.51
N VAL A 28 2.96 -8.97 -2.59
CA VAL A 28 1.63 -8.43 -2.85
C VAL A 28 1.40 -7.23 -1.93
N HIS A 29 0.93 -6.14 -2.49
CA HIS A 29 0.32 -5.06 -1.73
C HIS A 29 -1.19 -5.29 -1.75
N ARG A 30 -1.78 -5.46 -0.57
CA ARG A 30 -3.22 -5.58 -0.43
C ARG A 30 -3.74 -4.33 0.25
N TRP A 31 -4.61 -3.61 -0.44
CA TRP A 31 -5.26 -2.43 0.10
C TRP A 31 -6.59 -2.84 0.69
N GLU A 32 -6.80 -2.52 1.97
CA GLU A 32 -8.01 -2.88 2.68
C GLU A 32 -8.65 -1.65 3.29
N TYR A 33 -9.97 -1.64 3.28
CA TYR A 33 -10.79 -0.58 3.84
C TYR A 33 -11.52 -1.10 5.07
N GLN A 34 -11.54 -0.32 6.14
CA GLN A 34 -12.24 -0.70 7.34
C GLN A 34 -13.73 -0.38 7.21
N THR A 35 -14.56 -1.40 7.37
CA THR A 35 -16.02 -1.27 7.38
C THR A 35 -16.56 -1.64 8.77
N GLY A 36 -17.86 -1.54 8.96
CA GLY A 36 -18.47 -2.01 10.19
C GLY A 36 -18.34 -3.50 10.43
N ASN A 37 -18.01 -4.27 9.39
CA ASN A 37 -17.85 -5.72 9.47
C ASN A 37 -16.38 -6.18 9.44
N GLY A 38 -15.46 -5.24 9.58
CA GLY A 38 -14.03 -5.55 9.57
C GLY A 38 -13.32 -4.96 8.36
N TRP A 39 -12.27 -5.65 7.90
CA TRP A 39 -11.45 -5.17 6.79
C TRP A 39 -11.87 -5.85 5.49
N GLU A 40 -12.08 -5.04 4.46
CA GLU A 40 -12.44 -5.55 3.14
C GLU A 40 -11.33 -5.22 2.15
N THR A 41 -10.93 -6.20 1.34
CA THR A 41 -9.93 -6.00 0.30
C THR A 41 -10.54 -5.18 -0.84
N GLU A 42 -9.90 -4.06 -1.15
CA GLU A 42 -10.32 -3.20 -2.24
C GLU A 42 -9.46 -3.35 -3.49
N SER A 43 -8.19 -3.68 -3.32
CA SER A 43 -7.31 -3.95 -4.44
C SER A 43 -6.08 -4.72 -4.02
N LYS A 44 -5.47 -5.39 -4.99
CA LYS A 44 -4.22 -6.12 -4.80
C LYS A 44 -3.31 -5.82 -5.97
N THR A 45 -2.04 -5.56 -5.69
CA THR A 45 -1.01 -5.42 -6.70
C THR A 45 0.10 -6.39 -6.38
N ALA A 46 0.48 -7.20 -7.34
CA ALA A 46 1.55 -8.18 -7.17
C ALA A 46 2.75 -7.78 -8.02
N PHE A 47 3.94 -7.93 -7.46
CA PHE A 47 5.17 -7.74 -8.23
C PHE A 47 6.16 -8.84 -7.90
N PRO A 48 6.89 -9.31 -8.92
CA PRO A 48 7.86 -10.38 -8.72
C PRO A 48 9.08 -9.86 -7.97
N ILE A 49 9.67 -10.74 -7.15
CA ILE A 49 10.97 -10.53 -6.54
C ILE A 49 11.90 -11.56 -7.13
N THR A 50 13.03 -11.12 -7.67
CA THR A 50 14.02 -12.02 -8.25
C THR A 50 15.39 -11.75 -7.65
N GLY A 51 16.03 -12.80 -7.12
CA GLY A 51 17.36 -12.73 -6.56
C GLY A 51 17.45 -11.90 -5.29
N GLY A 52 18.64 -11.75 -4.74
CA GLY A 52 18.87 -10.92 -3.58
C GLY A 52 19.54 -9.60 -3.97
N ARG A 53 19.19 -8.52 -3.32
CA ARG A 53 19.81 -7.21 -3.47
C ARG A 53 20.17 -6.64 -2.11
N LEU A 54 21.31 -5.98 -2.04
CA LEU A 54 21.62 -5.19 -0.85
C LEU A 54 20.58 -4.06 -0.74
N GLY A 55 20.01 -3.91 0.44
CA GLY A 55 18.96 -2.92 0.68
C GLY A 55 17.56 -3.38 0.30
N GLY A 56 17.40 -4.61 -0.18
CA GLY A 56 16.11 -5.19 -0.47
C GLY A 56 15.50 -4.80 -1.80
N TYR A 57 14.28 -5.23 -2.02
CA TYR A 57 13.50 -4.93 -3.21
C TYR A 57 12.53 -3.83 -2.92
N ARG A 58 12.40 -2.90 -3.85
CA ARG A 58 11.49 -1.77 -3.71
C ARG A 58 10.36 -1.91 -4.70
N GLY A 59 9.17 -1.61 -4.24
CA GLY A 59 8.00 -1.61 -5.07
C GLY A 59 7.01 -0.58 -4.59
N TYR A 60 6.05 -0.29 -5.44
CA TYR A 60 4.98 0.61 -5.06
C TYR A 60 3.67 0.16 -5.68
N SER A 61 2.59 0.57 -5.04
CA SER A 61 1.26 0.48 -5.61
C SER A 61 0.58 1.82 -5.43
N LEU A 62 -0.46 2.03 -6.21
CA LEU A 62 -1.23 3.26 -6.12
C LEU A 62 -2.71 2.95 -6.17
N LYS A 63 -3.49 3.86 -5.62
CA LYS A 63 -4.93 3.77 -5.70
C LYS A 63 -5.52 5.16 -5.86
N THR A 64 -6.56 5.26 -6.69
CA THR A 64 -7.30 6.49 -6.88
C THR A 64 -8.67 6.35 -6.23
N ASN A 65 -9.33 7.49 -6.02
CA ASN A 65 -10.70 7.52 -5.53
C ASN A 65 -10.88 6.80 -4.19
N LEU A 66 -9.96 7.06 -3.26
CA LEU A 66 -10.09 6.50 -1.92
C LEU A 66 -11.23 7.18 -1.18
N ASP A 67 -12.14 6.39 -0.64
CA ASP A 67 -13.18 6.91 0.24
C ASP A 67 -12.59 7.35 1.57
N PRO A 68 -13.15 8.37 2.20
CA PRO A 68 -12.73 8.75 3.54
C PRO A 68 -12.93 7.61 4.52
N GLY A 69 -12.01 7.49 5.47
CA GLY A 69 -12.07 6.45 6.47
C GLY A 69 -10.72 5.85 6.75
N VAL A 70 -10.71 4.68 7.34
CA VAL A 70 -9.48 4.00 7.74
C VAL A 70 -9.11 2.95 6.71
N TRP A 71 -7.89 3.05 6.24
CA TRP A 71 -7.31 2.15 5.26
C TRP A 71 -6.06 1.51 5.82
N ARG A 72 -5.71 0.37 5.29
CA ARG A 72 -4.39 -0.21 5.53
C ARG A 72 -3.88 -0.87 4.26
N VAL A 73 -2.56 -0.91 4.12
CA VAL A 73 -1.91 -1.65 3.06
C VAL A 73 -1.05 -2.71 3.72
N ASN A 74 -1.33 -3.95 3.37
CA ASN A 74 -0.52 -5.08 3.81
C ASN A 74 0.49 -5.41 2.72
N VAL A 75 1.73 -5.62 3.12
CA VAL A 75 2.74 -6.22 2.26
C VAL A 75 2.74 -7.70 2.61
N GLU A 76 2.40 -8.53 1.64
CA GLU A 76 2.19 -9.95 1.87
C GLU A 76 3.06 -10.80 0.97
N THR A 77 3.33 -12.01 1.43
CA THR A 77 3.90 -13.04 0.55
C THR A 77 2.81 -13.57 -0.37
N GLU A 78 3.21 -14.33 -1.38
CA GLU A 78 2.27 -14.96 -2.29
C GLU A 78 1.27 -15.87 -1.57
N ARG A 79 1.66 -16.44 -0.44
CA ARG A 79 0.80 -17.31 0.36
C ARG A 79 -0.11 -16.55 1.32
N GLY A 80 -0.03 -15.22 1.32
CA GLY A 80 -0.87 -14.40 2.17
C GLY A 80 -0.30 -14.08 3.54
N GLN A 81 0.96 -14.41 3.79
CA GLN A 81 1.62 -14.06 5.04
C GLN A 81 1.95 -12.57 5.03
N VAL A 82 1.48 -11.84 6.03
CA VAL A 82 1.77 -10.41 6.14
C VAL A 82 3.19 -10.23 6.68
N ILE A 83 4.00 -9.50 5.91
CA ILE A 83 5.38 -9.17 6.29
C ILE A 83 5.56 -7.69 6.60
N GLY A 84 4.56 -6.88 6.32
CA GLY A 84 4.55 -5.48 6.67
C GLY A 84 3.15 -4.91 6.56
N ARG A 85 2.89 -3.81 7.25
CA ARG A 85 1.57 -3.18 7.23
C ARG A 85 1.69 -1.72 7.57
N ARG A 86 0.91 -0.89 6.88
CA ARG A 86 0.76 0.52 7.21
C ARG A 86 -0.73 0.84 7.28
N THR A 87 -1.17 1.40 8.40
CA THR A 87 -2.55 1.84 8.60
C THR A 87 -2.58 3.36 8.60
N PHE A 88 -3.58 3.92 7.94
CA PHE A 88 -3.71 5.38 7.85
C PHE A 88 -5.18 5.75 7.68
N ARG A 89 -5.48 7.01 7.99
CA ARG A 89 -6.83 7.56 7.79
C ARG A 89 -6.80 8.46 6.56
N VAL A 90 -7.81 8.32 5.72
CA VAL A 90 -8.01 9.19 4.56
C VAL A 90 -9.12 10.19 4.89
N GLU A 91 -8.81 11.45 4.68
CA GLU A 91 -9.78 12.54 4.76
C GLU A 91 -9.82 13.24 3.41
N ARG A 92 -11.01 13.67 3.02
CA ARG A 92 -11.16 14.33 1.74
C ARG A 92 -10.75 15.79 1.85
N ALA A 93 -9.88 16.22 0.94
CA ALA A 93 -9.52 17.62 0.82
C ALA A 93 -10.56 18.34 -0.03
N ALA A 94 -10.91 19.56 0.36
CA ALA A 94 -11.86 20.39 -0.41
C ALA A 94 -11.26 20.82 -1.74
N GLU A 95 -9.95 21.04 -1.76
CA GLU A 95 -9.21 21.46 -2.95
C GLU A 95 -8.00 20.55 -3.10
N LYS A 96 -7.45 20.52 -4.32
CA LYS A 96 -6.26 19.73 -4.57
C LYS A 96 -5.12 20.27 -3.72
N PRO A 97 -4.44 19.43 -2.91
CA PRO A 97 -3.32 19.87 -2.09
C PRO A 97 -2.17 20.40 -2.96
N VAL A 98 -1.39 21.31 -2.38
CA VAL A 98 -0.19 21.81 -3.02
C VAL A 98 0.79 20.68 -3.33
N PHE A 99 0.89 19.72 -2.42
CA PHE A 99 1.72 18.54 -2.60
C PHE A 99 0.82 17.34 -2.84
N ALA A 100 0.92 16.76 -4.03
CA ALA A 100 0.11 15.62 -4.43
C ALA A 100 0.70 14.28 -3.97
N GLU A 101 1.92 14.26 -3.48
CA GLU A 101 2.59 13.05 -3.05
C GLU A 101 2.64 12.97 -1.54
N GLN A 102 2.35 11.78 -1.04
CA GLN A 102 2.45 11.47 0.38
C GLN A 102 3.34 10.25 0.55
N MET A 103 4.29 10.36 1.46
CA MET A 103 5.15 9.24 1.80
C MET A 103 4.61 8.58 3.06
N LEU A 104 4.20 7.35 2.93
CA LEU A 104 3.65 6.58 4.04
C LEU A 104 4.67 5.62 4.62
#